data_cdae77076b6fedd8e09ca05ebeefb6d8
#
_entry.id   cdae77076b6fedd8e09ca05ebeefb6d8
#
_cell.length_a   1.000
_cell.length_b   1.000
_cell.length_c   1.000
_cell.angle_alpha   90.00
_cell.angle_beta   90.00
_cell.angle_gamma   90.00
#
_symmetry.space_group_name_H-M   'P 1'
#
loop_
_entity.id
_entity.type
_entity.pdbx_description
1 polymer ?
#
loop_
_entity_poly.entity_id
_entity_poly.type
_entity_poly.pdbx_seq_one_letter_code
_entity_poly.pdbx_strand_id
1 'polypeptide(L)'
;MKVCAFVLRMDTPDRASAISAVAALKPDFEAACTAADVRNFSLWHMEQYLFGYGESHSEDMQCFDAAFAKLPQGVNLVCAPGTMRQMYHDIGIVREDKSLIRHRVFATRIKPGCEEEYKRRHDVLVEQRGDIVKEGPESNFTIWYGDGHIFGYCELVRAFDHEPTEAERASTISWETRQLEIMDWLTDDVDWMTGEKHAPVARVL
;
A
#
# COMPACT_ATOMS: atom_id res chain seq x y z
N MET A 1 15.54 1.00 -8.36
CA MET A 1 14.20 1.60 -8.26
C MET A 1 13.90 1.82 -6.79
N LYS A 2 13.45 3.02 -6.43
CA LYS A 2 13.03 3.40 -5.07
C LYS A 2 11.52 3.60 -5.05
N VAL A 3 10.92 3.36 -3.90
CA VAL A 3 9.48 3.57 -3.70
C VAL A 3 9.28 4.89 -2.98
N CYS A 4 8.44 5.75 -3.56
CA CYS A 4 7.98 7.00 -2.98
C CYS A 4 6.62 6.74 -2.31
N ALA A 5 6.62 6.10 -1.13
CA ALA A 5 5.41 5.89 -0.36
C ALA A 5 5.20 7.04 0.64
N PHE A 6 3.97 7.52 0.75
CA PHE A 6 3.59 8.57 1.71
C PHE A 6 2.16 8.41 2.21
N VAL A 7 1.83 9.06 3.31
CA VAL A 7 0.48 9.03 3.87
C VAL A 7 0.00 10.43 4.19
N LEU A 8 -1.19 10.75 3.71
CA LEU A 8 -1.95 11.91 4.14
C LEU A 8 -3.06 11.44 5.09
N ARG A 9 -3.37 12.25 6.10
CA ARG A 9 -4.49 12.01 7.02
C ARG A 9 -5.50 13.13 6.93
N MET A 10 -6.77 12.77 6.82
CA MET A 10 -7.90 13.68 6.81
C MET A 10 -8.43 13.88 8.23
N ASP A 11 -8.07 15.00 8.83
CA ASP A 11 -8.51 15.42 10.18
C ASP A 11 -9.77 16.32 10.07
N THR A 12 -10.71 15.93 9.20
CA THR A 12 -11.97 16.63 8.94
C THR A 12 -13.15 15.66 8.93
N PRO A 13 -14.33 16.06 9.44
CA PRO A 13 -15.53 15.22 9.34
C PRO A 13 -16.05 15.10 7.89
N ASP A 14 -15.81 16.11 7.04
CA ASP A 14 -16.19 16.10 5.62
C ASP A 14 -15.06 15.51 4.77
N ARG A 15 -14.91 14.21 4.87
CA ARG A 15 -13.90 13.47 4.09
C ARG A 15 -14.17 13.50 2.59
N ALA A 16 -15.43 13.53 2.17
CA ALA A 16 -15.80 13.53 0.76
C ALA A 16 -15.29 14.80 0.06
N SER A 17 -15.49 15.97 0.66
CA SER A 17 -14.96 17.24 0.16
C SER A 17 -13.43 17.26 0.19
N ALA A 18 -12.80 16.72 1.24
CA ALA A 18 -11.35 16.63 1.34
C ALA A 18 -10.76 15.76 0.21
N ILE A 19 -11.34 14.58 -0.04
CA ILE A 19 -10.93 13.70 -1.14
C ILE A 19 -11.07 14.41 -2.49
N SER A 20 -12.20 15.08 -2.73
CA SER A 20 -12.44 15.82 -3.97
C SER A 20 -11.44 16.95 -4.17
N ALA A 21 -11.10 17.68 -3.10
CA ALA A 21 -10.10 18.74 -3.14
C ALA A 21 -8.67 18.21 -3.39
N VAL A 22 -8.31 17.05 -2.81
CA VAL A 22 -7.04 16.39 -3.12
C VAL A 22 -7.03 15.86 -4.55
N ALA A 23 -8.14 15.30 -5.05
CA ALA A 23 -8.25 14.85 -6.45
C ALA A 23 -8.06 16.02 -7.45
N ALA A 24 -8.46 17.24 -7.08
CA ALA A 24 -8.24 18.44 -7.89
C ALA A 24 -6.75 18.82 -8.02
N LEU A 25 -5.86 18.32 -7.13
CA LEU A 25 -4.40 18.49 -7.22
C LEU A 25 -3.74 17.51 -8.19
N LYS A 26 -4.52 16.72 -8.93
CA LYS A 26 -3.99 15.78 -9.93
C LYS A 26 -2.92 16.39 -10.84
N PRO A 27 -3.12 17.60 -11.44
CA PRO A 27 -2.09 18.20 -12.29
C PRO A 27 -0.78 18.49 -11.56
N ASP A 28 -0.84 18.85 -10.27
CA ASP A 28 0.35 19.11 -9.45
C ASP A 28 1.15 17.84 -9.18
N PHE A 29 0.45 16.74 -8.85
CA PHE A 29 1.08 15.42 -8.69
C PHE A 29 1.66 14.89 -10.00
N GLU A 30 0.95 15.04 -11.13
CA GLU A 30 1.45 14.64 -12.46
C GLU A 30 2.69 15.45 -12.87
N ALA A 31 2.72 16.74 -12.59
CA ALA A 31 3.90 17.58 -12.84
C ALA A 31 5.09 17.14 -11.98
N ALA A 32 4.86 16.83 -10.70
CA ALA A 32 5.89 16.30 -9.79
C ALA A 32 6.42 14.94 -10.27
N CYS A 33 5.53 14.03 -10.66
CA CYS A 33 5.91 12.74 -11.23
C CYS A 33 6.78 12.89 -12.48
N THR A 34 6.40 13.82 -13.38
CA THR A 34 7.16 14.08 -14.61
C THR A 34 8.56 14.63 -14.29
N ALA A 35 8.64 15.58 -13.37
CA ALA A 35 9.91 16.24 -13.01
C ALA A 35 10.91 15.28 -12.35
N ALA A 36 10.44 14.29 -11.57
CA ALA A 36 11.28 13.35 -10.82
C ALA A 36 11.30 11.93 -11.42
N ASP A 37 10.81 11.74 -12.65
CA ASP A 37 10.64 10.42 -13.29
C ASP A 37 9.98 9.39 -12.34
N VAL A 38 8.91 9.81 -11.67
CA VAL A 38 8.07 8.91 -10.86
C VAL A 38 7.08 8.21 -11.78
N ARG A 39 7.13 6.89 -11.77
CA ARG A 39 6.24 6.01 -12.55
C ARG A 39 5.29 5.28 -11.62
N ASN A 40 4.25 4.67 -12.20
CA ASN A 40 3.29 3.84 -11.47
C ASN A 40 2.71 4.56 -10.24
N PHE A 41 2.51 5.89 -10.37
CA PHE A 41 1.95 6.70 -9.29
C PHE A 41 0.47 6.41 -9.11
N SER A 42 0.06 6.31 -7.85
CA SER A 42 -1.33 6.16 -7.46
C SER A 42 -1.57 6.70 -6.04
N LEU A 43 -2.75 7.21 -5.80
CA LEU A 43 -3.21 7.68 -4.49
C LEU A 43 -4.53 7.00 -4.14
N TRP A 44 -4.61 6.39 -2.97
CA TRP A 44 -5.71 5.52 -2.55
C TRP A 44 -6.34 6.00 -1.26
N HIS A 45 -7.66 6.09 -1.24
CA HIS A 45 -8.44 6.43 -0.07
C HIS A 45 -8.76 5.17 0.76
N MET A 46 -8.50 5.25 2.07
CA MET A 46 -8.75 4.21 3.07
C MET A 46 -9.14 4.87 4.38
N GLU A 47 -10.41 4.87 4.71
CA GLU A 47 -10.95 5.51 5.92
C GLU A 47 -10.55 7.00 6.02
N GLN A 48 -9.77 7.38 7.06
CA GLN A 48 -9.24 8.74 7.20
C GLN A 48 -7.90 8.96 6.49
N TYR A 49 -7.37 7.96 5.80
CA TYR A 49 -6.05 8.03 5.16
C TYR A 49 -6.14 8.10 3.65
N LEU A 50 -5.13 8.75 3.08
CA LEU A 50 -4.81 8.66 1.65
C LEU A 50 -3.38 8.14 1.56
N PHE A 51 -3.22 6.96 0.99
CA PHE A 51 -1.93 6.32 0.79
C PHE A 51 -1.45 6.53 -0.64
N GLY A 52 -0.30 7.19 -0.79
CA GLY A 52 0.38 7.41 -2.07
C GLY A 52 1.48 6.40 -2.29
N TYR A 53 1.54 5.86 -3.51
CA TYR A 53 2.58 4.96 -3.97
C TYR A 53 3.10 5.40 -5.33
N GLY A 54 4.41 5.38 -5.51
CA GLY A 54 5.06 5.65 -6.79
C GLY A 54 6.48 5.06 -6.82
N GLU A 55 7.04 4.92 -8.00
CA GLU A 55 8.33 4.29 -8.26
C GLU A 55 9.25 5.28 -8.98
N SER A 56 10.47 5.51 -8.48
CA SER A 56 11.45 6.40 -9.10
C SER A 56 12.85 5.81 -9.08
N HIS A 57 13.67 6.24 -10.03
CA HIS A 57 15.13 6.04 -9.99
C HIS A 57 15.86 7.23 -9.35
N SER A 58 15.14 8.34 -9.09
CA SER A 58 15.68 9.52 -8.42
C SER A 58 15.91 9.25 -6.92
N GLU A 59 16.92 9.91 -6.38
CA GLU A 59 17.15 10.00 -4.93
C GLU A 59 16.30 11.10 -4.28
N ASP A 60 15.63 11.93 -5.08
CA ASP A 60 14.81 13.04 -4.60
C ASP A 60 13.49 12.54 -4.05
N MET A 61 13.40 12.50 -2.71
CA MET A 61 12.18 12.17 -1.99
C MET A 61 11.29 13.38 -1.71
N GLN A 62 11.69 14.59 -2.11
CA GLN A 62 10.94 15.83 -1.92
C GLN A 62 10.15 16.23 -3.17
N CYS A 63 10.12 15.37 -4.18
CA CYS A 63 9.48 15.65 -5.46
C CYS A 63 8.00 16.08 -5.37
N PHE A 64 7.30 15.70 -4.31
CA PHE A 64 5.89 16.06 -4.09
C PHE A 64 5.67 17.27 -3.18
N ASP A 65 6.72 17.93 -2.68
CA ASP A 65 6.58 19.04 -1.71
C ASP A 65 5.71 20.18 -2.23
N ALA A 66 5.82 20.51 -3.52
CA ALA A 66 4.99 21.54 -4.14
C ALA A 66 3.49 21.17 -4.20
N ALA A 67 3.18 19.88 -4.34
CA ALA A 67 1.81 19.38 -4.28
C ALA A 67 1.32 19.34 -2.82
N PHE A 68 2.16 18.91 -1.89
CA PHE A 68 1.82 18.88 -0.46
C PHE A 68 1.57 20.28 0.11
N ALA A 69 2.28 21.30 -0.37
CA ALA A 69 2.04 22.69 0.04
C ALA A 69 0.64 23.23 -0.35
N LYS A 70 -0.08 22.56 -1.25
CA LYS A 70 -1.42 22.92 -1.71
C LYS A 70 -2.52 22.06 -1.10
N LEU A 71 -2.19 21.17 -0.16
CA LEU A 71 -3.19 20.30 0.49
C LEU A 71 -4.30 21.17 1.12
N PRO A 72 -5.57 20.75 1.01
CA PRO A 72 -6.68 21.47 1.60
C PRO A 72 -6.64 21.45 3.13
N GLN A 73 -7.29 22.43 3.75
CA GLN A 73 -7.39 22.48 5.19
C GLN A 73 -7.98 21.16 5.75
N GLY A 74 -7.36 20.62 6.81
CA GLY A 74 -7.77 19.37 7.42
C GLY A 74 -7.21 18.12 6.73
N VAL A 75 -6.35 18.29 5.71
CA VAL A 75 -5.56 17.18 5.14
C VAL A 75 -4.09 17.44 5.46
N ASN A 76 -3.47 16.53 6.17
CA ASN A 76 -2.10 16.68 6.67
C ASN A 76 -1.19 15.56 6.14
N LEU A 77 0.02 15.92 5.72
CA LEU A 77 1.08 14.95 5.44
C LEU A 77 1.57 14.38 6.77
N VAL A 78 1.28 13.11 7.06
CA VAL A 78 1.71 12.45 8.31
C VAL A 78 2.91 11.55 8.13
N CYS A 79 3.13 11.05 6.90
CA CYS A 79 4.35 10.34 6.54
C CYS A 79 4.82 10.84 5.18
N ALA A 80 5.96 11.53 5.14
CA ALA A 80 6.57 11.98 3.89
C ALA A 80 7.26 10.83 3.13
N PRO A 81 7.49 10.95 1.81
CA PRO A 81 8.29 9.99 1.07
C PRO A 81 9.67 9.76 1.73
N GLY A 82 10.08 8.50 1.83
CA GLY A 82 11.34 8.12 2.46
C GLY A 82 11.33 8.08 4.00
N THR A 83 10.24 8.48 4.67
CA THR A 83 10.15 8.44 6.15
C THR A 83 9.44 7.20 6.68
N MET A 84 8.67 6.50 5.84
CA MET A 84 8.01 5.28 6.22
C MET A 84 8.99 4.11 6.32
N ARG A 85 8.79 3.25 7.31
CA ARG A 85 9.59 2.03 7.46
C ARG A 85 9.03 0.93 6.54
N GLN A 86 9.88 0.42 5.66
CA GLN A 86 9.53 -0.76 4.86
C GLN A 86 9.51 -2.00 5.74
N MET A 87 8.37 -2.66 5.81
CA MET A 87 8.14 -3.87 6.62
C MET A 87 8.30 -5.14 5.79
N TYR A 88 7.96 -5.07 4.50
CA TYR A 88 8.05 -6.20 3.58
C TYR A 88 8.26 -5.71 2.15
N HIS A 89 8.99 -6.49 1.36
CA HIS A 89 9.09 -6.27 -0.08
C HIS A 89 9.34 -7.61 -0.78
N ASP A 90 8.44 -7.94 -1.67
CA ASP A 90 8.59 -9.04 -2.61
C ASP A 90 8.31 -8.54 -4.03
N ILE A 91 9.36 -8.41 -4.81
CA ILE A 91 9.23 -7.91 -6.18
C ILE A 91 8.53 -8.91 -7.10
N GLY A 92 8.72 -10.22 -6.83
CA GLY A 92 8.15 -11.27 -7.65
C GLY A 92 8.56 -11.15 -9.12
N ILE A 93 7.64 -11.48 -10.01
CA ILE A 93 7.81 -11.31 -11.47
C ILE A 93 7.52 -9.85 -11.83
N VAL A 94 8.53 -9.14 -12.35
CA VAL A 94 8.35 -7.76 -12.82
C VAL A 94 7.38 -7.74 -14.00
N ARG A 95 6.33 -6.93 -13.89
CA ARG A 95 5.32 -6.74 -14.94
C ARG A 95 5.44 -5.33 -15.50
N GLU A 96 5.99 -5.23 -16.68
CA GLU A 96 6.23 -3.93 -17.33
C GLU A 96 4.92 -3.31 -17.85
N ASP A 97 4.03 -4.13 -18.41
CA ASP A 97 2.73 -3.67 -18.88
C ASP A 97 1.73 -3.56 -17.72
N LYS A 98 1.64 -2.38 -17.15
CA LYS A 98 0.73 -2.07 -16.04
C LYS A 98 -0.76 -2.06 -16.45
N SER A 99 -1.10 -2.14 -17.73
CA SER A 99 -2.50 -2.27 -18.18
C SER A 99 -3.08 -3.66 -17.89
N LEU A 100 -2.21 -4.66 -17.73
CA LEU A 100 -2.59 -6.06 -17.47
C LEU A 100 -2.69 -6.38 -15.97
N ILE A 101 -2.47 -5.41 -15.11
CA ILE A 101 -2.55 -5.59 -13.66
C ILE A 101 -3.81 -4.93 -13.10
N ARG A 102 -4.20 -5.38 -11.91
CA ARG A 102 -5.02 -4.64 -10.95
C ARG A 102 -4.24 -4.41 -9.68
N HIS A 103 -4.54 -3.34 -8.99
CA HIS A 103 -3.90 -3.05 -7.72
C HIS A 103 -4.71 -3.67 -6.57
N ARG A 104 -4.01 -4.24 -5.60
CA ARG A 104 -4.53 -4.53 -4.28
C ARG A 104 -3.83 -3.60 -3.30
N VAL A 105 -4.62 -2.80 -2.59
CA VAL A 105 -4.13 -1.86 -1.58
C VAL A 105 -4.93 -2.07 -0.30
N PHE A 106 -4.25 -2.07 0.83
CA PHE A 106 -4.89 -2.29 2.12
C PHE A 106 -4.23 -1.48 3.23
N ALA A 107 -4.94 -1.34 4.34
CA ALA A 107 -4.39 -0.80 5.57
C ALA A 107 -4.81 -1.65 6.78
N THR A 108 -3.88 -1.77 7.74
CA THR A 108 -4.14 -2.39 9.03
C THR A 108 -3.58 -1.52 10.15
N ARG A 109 -4.15 -1.65 11.34
CA ARG A 109 -3.61 -1.01 12.53
C ARG A 109 -2.75 -2.00 13.28
N ILE A 110 -1.50 -1.62 13.57
CA ILE A 110 -0.62 -2.40 14.44
C ILE A 110 -1.03 -2.19 15.90
N LYS A 111 -1.11 -3.26 16.66
CA LYS A 111 -1.28 -3.17 18.12
C LYS A 111 -0.02 -2.57 18.74
N PRO A 112 -0.15 -1.69 19.75
CA PRO A 112 1.00 -1.00 20.33
C PRO A 112 2.12 -1.97 20.76
N GLY A 113 3.36 -1.68 20.33
CA GLY A 113 4.54 -2.49 20.65
C GLY A 113 4.72 -3.76 19.82
N CYS A 114 3.88 -3.97 18.79
CA CYS A 114 3.95 -5.16 17.93
C CYS A 114 4.68 -4.89 16.60
N GLU A 115 5.25 -3.71 16.37
CA GLU A 115 5.87 -3.32 15.10
C GLU A 115 7.06 -4.23 14.74
N GLU A 116 7.90 -4.54 15.74
CA GLU A 116 9.06 -5.40 15.53
C GLU A 116 8.64 -6.85 15.27
N GLU A 117 7.62 -7.34 15.98
CA GLU A 117 7.10 -8.69 15.76
C GLU A 117 6.46 -8.81 14.36
N TYR A 118 5.73 -7.77 13.91
CA TYR A 118 5.19 -7.72 12.56
C TYR A 118 6.31 -7.83 11.50
N LYS A 119 7.36 -7.00 11.67
CA LYS A 119 8.53 -7.03 10.79
C LYS A 119 9.19 -8.40 10.78
N ARG A 120 9.47 -8.95 11.96
CA ARG A 120 10.10 -10.27 12.13
C ARG A 120 9.32 -11.40 11.44
N ARG A 121 7.98 -11.40 11.54
CA ARG A 121 7.14 -12.40 10.87
C ARG A 121 7.29 -12.34 9.36
N HIS A 122 7.38 -11.15 8.80
CA HIS A 122 7.58 -10.96 7.35
C HIS A 122 9.01 -11.29 6.92
N ASP A 123 10.03 -10.98 7.74
CA ASP A 123 11.42 -11.36 7.46
C ASP A 123 11.59 -12.87 7.38
N VAL A 124 10.93 -13.63 8.25
CA VAL A 124 10.92 -15.09 8.19
C VAL A 124 10.34 -15.61 6.87
N LEU A 125 9.32 -14.96 6.30
CA LEU A 125 8.81 -15.35 4.97
C LEU A 125 9.85 -15.15 3.88
N VAL A 126 10.58 -14.02 3.92
CA VAL A 126 11.65 -13.72 2.96
C VAL A 126 12.78 -14.74 3.10
N GLU A 127 13.22 -15.05 4.34
CA GLU A 127 14.26 -16.01 4.61
C GLU A 127 13.87 -17.43 4.14
N GLN A 128 12.65 -17.87 4.42
CA GLN A 128 12.14 -19.18 4.01
C GLN A 128 12.02 -19.33 2.49
N ARG A 129 11.69 -18.25 1.80
CA ARG A 129 11.61 -18.24 0.35
C ARG A 129 13.02 -18.27 -0.29
N GLY A 130 14.02 -17.61 0.31
CA GLY A 130 15.35 -17.43 -0.25
C GLY A 130 15.28 -16.69 -1.61
N ASP A 131 16.09 -17.14 -2.57
CA ASP A 131 16.18 -16.54 -3.92
C ASP A 131 15.11 -17.09 -4.90
N ILE A 132 14.14 -17.84 -4.41
CA ILE A 132 13.09 -18.42 -5.27
C ILE A 132 12.08 -17.34 -5.64
N VAL A 133 11.98 -17.03 -6.91
CA VAL A 133 10.88 -16.23 -7.47
C VAL A 133 9.69 -17.16 -7.72
N LYS A 134 8.64 -17.01 -6.93
CA LYS A 134 7.42 -17.79 -7.15
C LYS A 134 6.64 -17.22 -8.32
N GLU A 135 6.29 -18.08 -9.27
CA GLU A 135 5.25 -17.77 -10.24
C GLU A 135 3.91 -17.73 -9.51
N GLY A 136 3.24 -16.60 -9.61
CA GLY A 136 1.96 -16.39 -8.93
C GLY A 136 1.26 -15.13 -9.45
N PRO A 137 0.04 -14.86 -8.97
CA PRO A 137 -0.70 -13.68 -9.41
C PRO A 137 -0.09 -12.38 -8.90
N GLU A 138 0.63 -12.44 -7.79
CA GLU A 138 1.16 -11.27 -7.08
C GLU A 138 2.56 -10.90 -7.57
N SER A 139 2.81 -9.59 -7.62
CA SER A 139 4.12 -9.00 -7.87
C SER A 139 4.21 -7.63 -7.21
N ASN A 140 5.43 -7.13 -7.04
CA ASN A 140 5.69 -5.82 -6.47
C ASN A 140 4.91 -5.60 -5.15
N PHE A 141 4.94 -6.60 -4.29
CA PHE A 141 4.24 -6.54 -3.01
C PHE A 141 5.11 -5.82 -1.99
N THR A 142 4.66 -4.65 -1.57
CA THR A 142 5.35 -3.82 -0.60
C THR A 142 4.45 -3.49 0.58
N ILE A 143 5.02 -3.47 1.78
CA ILE A 143 4.33 -3.11 3.01
C ILE A 143 5.12 -2.05 3.74
N TRP A 144 4.44 -1.00 4.17
CA TRP A 144 5.01 0.17 4.81
C TRP A 144 4.34 0.44 6.15
N TYR A 145 5.14 0.83 7.15
CA TYR A 145 4.65 1.25 8.46
C TYR A 145 4.82 2.76 8.61
N GLY A 146 3.76 3.42 9.08
CA GLY A 146 3.75 4.84 9.40
C GLY A 146 2.47 5.22 10.16
N ASP A 147 2.55 6.20 11.02
CA ASP A 147 1.42 6.72 11.84
C ASP A 147 0.63 5.61 12.58
N GLY A 148 1.33 4.59 13.10
CA GLY A 148 0.73 3.47 13.83
C GLY A 148 -0.01 2.45 12.94
N HIS A 149 0.10 2.57 11.63
CA HIS A 149 -0.60 1.75 10.65
C HIS A 149 0.35 1.09 9.65
N ILE A 150 -0.13 0.02 9.08
CA ILE A 150 0.47 -0.65 7.93
C ILE A 150 -0.30 -0.25 6.69
N PHE A 151 0.43 0.04 5.63
CA PHE A 151 -0.09 0.31 4.29
C PHE A 151 0.56 -0.65 3.31
N GLY A 152 -0.24 -1.46 2.64
CA GLY A 152 0.22 -2.43 1.67
C GLY A 152 -0.16 -2.04 0.25
N TYR A 153 0.73 -2.33 -0.69
CA TYR A 153 0.54 -2.20 -2.13
C TYR A 153 1.00 -3.48 -2.80
N CYS A 154 0.18 -4.00 -3.71
CA CYS A 154 0.49 -5.19 -4.48
C CYS A 154 -0.10 -5.10 -5.88
N GLU A 155 0.59 -5.65 -6.85
CA GLU A 155 0.13 -5.79 -8.24
C GLU A 155 -0.35 -7.22 -8.47
N LEU A 156 -1.57 -7.35 -8.99
CA LEU A 156 -2.19 -8.63 -9.32
C LEU A 156 -2.40 -8.74 -10.82
N VAL A 157 -2.11 -9.89 -11.42
CA VAL A 157 -2.44 -10.16 -12.82
C VAL A 157 -3.94 -10.31 -12.97
N ARG A 158 -4.53 -9.57 -13.92
CA ARG A 158 -5.99 -9.60 -14.16
C ARG A 158 -6.50 -10.94 -14.64
N ALA A 159 -5.69 -11.63 -15.42
CA ALA A 159 -6.08 -12.89 -16.08
C ALA A 159 -5.54 -14.15 -15.38
N PHE A 160 -5.05 -13.99 -14.12
CA PHE A 160 -4.58 -15.15 -13.39
C PHE A 160 -5.76 -15.91 -12.82
N ASP A 161 -6.03 -17.07 -13.42
CA ASP A 161 -7.12 -17.97 -13.05
C ASP A 161 -6.51 -19.16 -12.30
N HIS A 162 -6.34 -19.01 -11.00
CA HIS A 162 -5.86 -20.06 -10.11
C HIS A 162 -6.84 -20.26 -8.96
N GLU A 163 -7.46 -21.40 -8.91
CA GLU A 163 -8.23 -21.84 -7.76
C GLU A 163 -7.27 -22.37 -6.70
N PRO A 164 -7.16 -21.71 -5.54
CA PRO A 164 -6.25 -22.15 -4.50
C PRO A 164 -6.64 -23.54 -4.01
N THR A 165 -5.65 -24.39 -3.82
CA THR A 165 -5.81 -25.71 -3.20
C THR A 165 -6.27 -25.58 -1.75
N GLU A 166 -6.79 -26.64 -1.18
CA GLU A 166 -7.16 -26.70 0.25
C GLU A 166 -5.96 -26.40 1.17
N ALA A 167 -4.77 -26.89 0.80
CA ALA A 167 -3.55 -26.63 1.55
C ALA A 167 -3.14 -25.16 1.51
N GLU A 168 -3.27 -24.49 0.35
CA GLU A 168 -2.99 -23.05 0.22
C GLU A 168 -3.99 -22.22 1.02
N ARG A 169 -5.28 -22.55 0.96
CA ARG A 169 -6.32 -21.90 1.78
C ARG A 169 -6.04 -22.05 3.28
N ALA A 170 -5.71 -23.26 3.73
CA ALA A 170 -5.37 -23.52 5.12
C ALA A 170 -4.11 -22.74 5.56
N SER A 171 -3.11 -22.64 4.68
CA SER A 171 -1.90 -21.85 4.94
C SER A 171 -2.23 -20.36 5.08
N THR A 172 -3.06 -19.81 4.19
CA THR A 172 -3.49 -18.41 4.25
C THR A 172 -4.27 -18.12 5.53
N ILE A 173 -5.24 -18.95 5.87
CA ILE A 173 -6.03 -18.81 7.11
C ILE A 173 -5.12 -18.86 8.33
N SER A 174 -4.17 -19.80 8.37
CA SER A 174 -3.21 -19.90 9.47
C SER A 174 -2.33 -18.66 9.61
N TRP A 175 -1.88 -18.10 8.47
CA TRP A 175 -1.11 -16.86 8.46
C TRP A 175 -1.93 -15.68 8.97
N GLU A 176 -3.13 -15.45 8.43
CA GLU A 176 -4.00 -14.34 8.83
C GLU A 176 -4.39 -14.44 10.31
N THR A 177 -4.75 -15.62 10.79
CA THR A 177 -5.07 -15.84 12.20
C THR A 177 -3.91 -15.39 13.11
N ARG A 178 -2.69 -15.71 12.73
CA ARG A 178 -1.50 -15.27 13.47
C ARG A 178 -1.28 -13.77 13.38
N GLN A 179 -1.54 -13.14 12.23
CA GLN A 179 -1.39 -11.69 12.09
C GLN A 179 -2.40 -10.94 12.96
N LEU A 180 -3.64 -11.42 13.11
CA LEU A 180 -4.67 -10.79 13.96
C LEU A 180 -4.32 -10.79 15.47
N GLU A 181 -3.32 -11.55 15.90
CA GLU A 181 -2.77 -11.42 17.26
C GLU A 181 -2.09 -10.05 17.48
N ILE A 182 -1.51 -9.46 16.43
CA ILE A 182 -0.66 -8.26 16.48
C ILE A 182 -1.17 -7.08 15.67
N MET A 183 -2.25 -7.26 14.91
CA MET A 183 -2.87 -6.20 14.11
C MET A 183 -4.39 -6.34 14.09
N ASP A 184 -5.07 -5.27 13.67
CA ASP A 184 -6.48 -5.25 13.31
C ASP A 184 -6.64 -4.75 11.89
N TRP A 185 -7.55 -5.33 11.10
CA TRP A 185 -7.88 -4.82 9.79
C TRP A 185 -8.49 -3.41 9.90
N LEU A 186 -8.02 -2.50 9.06
CA LEU A 186 -8.66 -1.21 8.86
C LEU A 186 -9.49 -1.24 7.58
N THR A 187 -8.88 -1.67 6.51
CA THR A 187 -9.54 -1.84 5.21
C THR A 187 -8.75 -2.78 4.29
N ASP A 188 -9.47 -3.57 3.54
CA ASP A 188 -9.01 -4.38 2.41
C ASP A 188 -10.23 -4.66 1.52
N ASP A 189 -10.04 -5.32 0.38
CA ASP A 189 -11.14 -5.75 -0.48
C ASP A 189 -12.06 -6.77 0.20
N VAL A 190 -11.45 -7.75 0.88
CA VAL A 190 -12.13 -8.91 1.48
C VAL A 190 -11.34 -9.43 2.66
N ASP A 191 -12.02 -9.79 3.74
CA ASP A 191 -11.46 -10.63 4.79
C ASP A 191 -11.25 -12.05 4.23
N TRP A 192 -10.02 -12.49 4.23
CA TRP A 192 -9.63 -13.76 3.61
C TRP A 192 -10.10 -14.98 4.39
N MET A 193 -10.43 -14.78 5.68
CA MET A 193 -10.94 -15.85 6.54
C MET A 193 -12.44 -16.04 6.40
N THR A 194 -13.17 -14.93 6.36
CA THR A 194 -14.64 -14.93 6.40
C THR A 194 -15.27 -14.67 5.03
N GLY A 195 -14.53 -14.08 4.08
CA GLY A 195 -15.05 -13.60 2.82
C GLY A 195 -15.87 -12.32 2.94
N GLU A 196 -15.94 -11.72 4.12
CA GLU A 196 -16.66 -10.48 4.37
C GLU A 196 -15.92 -9.30 3.75
N LYS A 197 -16.67 -8.36 3.15
CA LYS A 197 -16.07 -7.15 2.58
C LYS A 197 -15.80 -6.13 3.67
N HIS A 198 -14.57 -5.62 3.67
CA HIS A 198 -14.18 -4.48 4.49
C HIS A 198 -14.63 -3.14 3.89
N ALA A 199 -14.32 -2.05 4.61
CA ALA A 199 -14.52 -0.70 4.11
C ALA A 199 -13.82 -0.52 2.74
N PRO A 200 -14.46 0.16 1.78
CA PRO A 200 -13.95 0.23 0.43
C PRO A 200 -12.62 0.99 0.35
N VAL A 201 -11.71 0.45 -0.45
CA VAL A 201 -10.51 1.15 -0.92
C VAL A 201 -10.83 1.75 -2.28
N ALA A 202 -10.59 3.04 -2.44
CA ALA A 202 -10.88 3.73 -3.69
C ALA A 202 -9.65 4.47 -4.21
N ARG A 203 -9.38 4.33 -5.51
CA ARG A 203 -8.34 5.12 -6.17
C ARG A 203 -8.81 6.57 -6.33
N VAL A 204 -7.96 7.52 -5.92
CA VAL A 204 -8.20 8.97 -6.02
C VAL A 204 -7.44 9.55 -7.21
N LEU A 205 -6.21 9.09 -7.43
CA LEU A 205 -5.35 9.50 -8.55
C LEU A 205 -4.74 8.29 -9.26
#